data_826db90130c3a850085b8990eb68c3ff
#
_entry.id   826db90130c3a850085b8990eb68c3ff
#
_cell.length_a   1.000
_cell.length_b   1.000
_cell.length_c   1.000
_cell.angle_alpha   90.00
_cell.angle_beta   90.00
_cell.angle_gamma   90.00
#
_symmetry.space_group_name_H-M   'P 1'
#
loop_
_entity.id
_entity.type
_entity.pdbx_description
1 polymer ?
#
loop_
_entity_poly.entity_id
_entity_poly.type
_entity_poly.pdbx_seq_one_letter_code
_entity_poly.pdbx_strand_id
1 'polypeptide(L)'
;EQGDHVLMTNTAYEPSQDFCSKILSKLGVTTSWFDPLIGADIVKHLQPNTKIVFLESPGSITMEVHDVPAIVAAVRSVVPDAIIMIDNTWAAGVLFKALDFGIDVSIQAATKYLVGHSDAMIGTAVCNARCWEQLRENAYLMGQMVDADTAYITSRGLRTLGVRLRQHHESSLKVSEWLAEHPQVARVNHPALPGSKGHEFWKRDFTGSSGLFSFVLKKKLNDEELANYLDNFSLFSMAYSWGGYESLILANQPE
;
A
#
# COMPACT_ATOMS: atom_id res chain seq x y z
N GLU A 1 -12.71 -19.48 3.09
CA GLU A 1 -13.60 -20.58 2.68
C GLU A 1 -14.96 -20.02 2.26
N GLN A 2 -15.81 -20.86 1.66
CA GLN A 2 -17.18 -20.46 1.33
C GLN A 2 -17.93 -20.04 2.60
N GLY A 3 -18.58 -18.88 2.56
CA GLY A 3 -19.29 -18.29 3.69
C GLY A 3 -18.44 -17.39 4.59
N ASP A 4 -17.14 -17.29 4.35
CA ASP A 4 -16.28 -16.34 5.06
C ASP A 4 -16.48 -14.91 4.56
N HIS A 5 -16.09 -13.96 5.42
CA HIS A 5 -16.13 -12.52 5.13
C HIS A 5 -14.73 -11.89 5.19
N VAL A 6 -14.44 -11.06 4.20
CA VAL A 6 -13.27 -10.17 4.14
C VAL A 6 -13.72 -8.74 4.34
N LEU A 7 -13.12 -8.04 5.27
CA LEU A 7 -13.29 -6.61 5.46
C LEU A 7 -12.04 -5.87 4.96
N MET A 8 -12.16 -5.07 3.89
CA MET A 8 -11.03 -4.45 3.19
C MET A 8 -11.17 -2.94 3.16
N THR A 9 -10.03 -2.22 3.29
CA THR A 9 -10.03 -0.78 3.05
C THR A 9 -10.41 -0.48 1.60
N ASN A 10 -11.23 0.56 1.40
CA ASN A 10 -11.63 0.98 0.05
C ASN A 10 -10.50 1.70 -0.73
N THR A 11 -9.37 1.96 -0.08
CA THR A 11 -8.16 2.52 -0.69
C THR A 11 -7.10 1.47 -0.99
N ALA A 12 -7.44 0.18 -0.92
CA ALA A 12 -6.54 -0.89 -1.31
C ALA A 12 -6.25 -0.85 -2.82
N TYR A 13 -5.07 -1.35 -3.20
CA TYR A 13 -4.67 -1.47 -4.59
C TYR A 13 -5.73 -2.19 -5.44
N GLU A 14 -6.11 -1.60 -6.58
CA GLU A 14 -7.23 -2.06 -7.40
C GLU A 14 -7.22 -3.57 -7.72
N PRO A 15 -6.10 -4.21 -8.12
CA PRO A 15 -6.07 -5.65 -8.34
C PRO A 15 -6.40 -6.49 -7.09
N SER A 16 -6.12 -5.99 -5.89
CA SER A 16 -6.51 -6.66 -4.64
C SER A 16 -8.02 -6.56 -4.43
N GLN A 17 -8.62 -5.41 -4.74
CA GLN A 17 -10.06 -5.22 -4.73
C GLN A 17 -10.74 -6.11 -5.76
N ASP A 18 -10.21 -6.15 -6.99
CA ASP A 18 -10.69 -6.98 -8.08
C ASP A 18 -10.62 -8.48 -7.76
N PHE A 19 -9.56 -8.92 -7.10
CA PHE A 19 -9.46 -10.30 -6.63
C PHE A 19 -10.60 -10.65 -5.67
N CYS A 20 -10.89 -9.78 -4.72
CA CYS A 20 -12.00 -9.99 -3.79
C CYS A 20 -13.36 -9.98 -4.50
N SER A 21 -13.63 -8.99 -5.33
CA SER A 21 -14.93 -8.81 -5.98
C SER A 21 -15.18 -9.76 -7.14
N LYS A 22 -14.14 -10.14 -7.91
CA LYS A 22 -14.27 -10.93 -9.15
C LYS A 22 -13.92 -12.41 -8.99
N ILE A 23 -13.05 -12.76 -8.02
CA ILE A 23 -12.60 -14.15 -7.81
C ILE A 23 -13.18 -14.72 -6.51
N LEU A 24 -12.89 -14.10 -5.36
CA LEU A 24 -13.35 -14.62 -4.06
C LEU A 24 -14.89 -14.68 -3.98
N SER A 25 -15.59 -13.71 -4.57
CA SER A 25 -17.07 -13.75 -4.66
C SER A 25 -17.61 -15.01 -5.34
N LYS A 26 -16.93 -15.51 -6.40
CA LYS A 26 -17.31 -16.76 -7.08
C LYS A 26 -17.03 -18.01 -6.24
N LEU A 27 -16.15 -17.90 -5.25
CA LEU A 27 -15.83 -18.94 -4.29
C LEU A 27 -16.72 -18.87 -3.04
N GLY A 28 -17.72 -17.97 -3.05
CA GLY A 28 -18.67 -17.82 -1.95
C GLY A 28 -18.14 -17.05 -0.74
N VAL A 29 -17.07 -16.27 -0.92
CA VAL A 29 -16.55 -15.35 0.08
C VAL A 29 -17.18 -13.96 -0.16
N THR A 30 -17.66 -13.32 0.89
CA THR A 30 -18.19 -11.96 0.83
C THR A 30 -17.12 -10.94 1.18
N THR A 31 -17.18 -9.75 0.58
CA THR A 31 -16.27 -8.64 0.90
C THR A 31 -17.07 -7.38 1.20
N SER A 32 -16.71 -6.71 2.30
CA SER A 32 -17.19 -5.36 2.63
C SER A 32 -16.00 -4.40 2.67
N TRP A 33 -16.31 -3.11 2.49
CA TRP A 33 -15.33 -2.05 2.38
C TRP A 33 -15.47 -1.08 3.55
N PHE A 34 -14.35 -0.48 3.97
CA PHE A 34 -14.36 0.54 5.01
C PHE A 34 -13.47 1.74 4.63
N ASP A 35 -13.81 2.89 5.21
CA ASP A 35 -13.04 4.13 5.06
C ASP A 35 -11.67 4.01 5.75
N PRO A 36 -10.55 4.40 5.10
CA PRO A 36 -9.20 4.31 5.69
C PRO A 36 -9.03 5.06 7.02
N LEU A 37 -9.85 6.07 7.27
CA LEU A 37 -9.78 6.86 8.49
C LEU A 37 -10.76 6.42 9.59
N ILE A 38 -11.40 5.26 9.42
CA ILE A 38 -12.43 4.74 10.32
C ILE A 38 -11.94 4.52 11.77
N GLY A 39 -10.66 4.20 11.96
CA GLY A 39 -10.08 3.90 13.26
C GLY A 39 -10.84 2.81 14.04
N ALA A 40 -11.14 3.05 15.31
CA ALA A 40 -11.86 2.08 16.16
C ALA A 40 -13.31 1.82 15.72
N ASP A 41 -13.92 2.70 14.94
CA ASP A 41 -15.29 2.53 14.43
C ASP A 41 -15.42 1.35 13.45
N ILE A 42 -14.31 0.73 13.05
CA ILE A 42 -14.27 -0.51 12.25
C ILE A 42 -15.11 -1.63 12.87
N VAL A 43 -15.33 -1.62 14.17
CA VAL A 43 -16.20 -2.58 14.87
C VAL A 43 -17.60 -2.65 14.26
N LYS A 44 -18.11 -1.56 13.70
CA LYS A 44 -19.44 -1.48 13.08
C LYS A 44 -19.55 -2.27 11.76
N HIS A 45 -18.43 -2.63 11.14
CA HIS A 45 -18.33 -3.37 9.89
C HIS A 45 -17.93 -4.83 10.08
N LEU A 46 -17.50 -5.21 11.28
CA LEU A 46 -17.14 -6.59 11.59
C LEU A 46 -18.38 -7.48 11.65
N GLN A 47 -18.26 -8.68 11.10
CA GLN A 47 -19.30 -9.71 11.10
C GLN A 47 -18.79 -10.95 11.87
N PRO A 48 -19.67 -11.80 12.41
CA PRO A 48 -19.24 -13.02 13.13
C PRO A 48 -18.37 -13.96 12.29
N ASN A 49 -18.54 -13.92 10.96
CA ASN A 49 -17.79 -14.69 9.98
C ASN A 49 -16.64 -13.90 9.33
N THR A 50 -16.26 -12.74 9.86
CA THR A 50 -15.09 -12.00 9.38
C THR A 50 -13.83 -12.79 9.68
N LYS A 51 -13.13 -13.23 8.64
CA LYS A 51 -11.88 -13.99 8.72
C LYS A 51 -10.65 -13.17 8.40
N ILE A 52 -10.79 -12.17 7.55
CA ILE A 52 -9.68 -11.31 7.14
C ILE A 52 -10.11 -9.85 7.27
N VAL A 53 -9.23 -9.04 7.86
CA VAL A 53 -9.25 -7.59 7.78
C VAL A 53 -8.02 -7.16 7.00
N PHE A 54 -8.23 -6.54 5.84
CA PHE A 54 -7.16 -6.16 4.91
C PHE A 54 -6.98 -4.65 4.90
N LEU A 55 -5.79 -4.21 5.25
CA LEU A 55 -5.36 -2.82 5.31
C LEU A 55 -4.38 -2.53 4.17
N GLU A 56 -4.28 -1.26 3.78
CA GLU A 56 -3.18 -0.72 2.99
C GLU A 56 -2.90 0.68 3.50
N SER A 57 -1.71 0.91 4.04
CA SER A 57 -1.38 2.20 4.68
C SER A 57 0.06 2.60 4.38
N PRO A 58 0.25 3.76 3.72
CA PRO A 58 -0.77 4.65 3.14
C PRO A 58 -1.61 3.99 2.05
N GLY A 59 -2.84 4.43 1.87
CA GLY A 59 -3.74 3.93 0.83
C GLY A 59 -3.24 4.20 -0.58
N SER A 60 -3.60 3.32 -1.50
CA SER A 60 -3.26 3.44 -2.92
C SER A 60 -3.78 4.76 -3.50
N ILE A 61 -2.97 5.49 -4.25
CA ILE A 61 -3.28 6.77 -4.93
C ILE A 61 -3.56 7.94 -3.97
N THR A 62 -4.49 7.80 -3.02
CA THR A 62 -5.00 8.89 -2.19
C THR A 62 -4.21 9.12 -0.91
N MET A 63 -3.34 8.18 -0.52
CA MET A 63 -2.30 8.28 0.50
C MET A 63 -2.80 8.53 1.94
N GLU A 64 -4.04 8.16 2.28
CA GLU A 64 -4.52 8.19 3.66
C GLU A 64 -3.73 7.21 4.54
N VAL A 65 -3.36 7.63 5.74
CA VAL A 65 -2.69 6.76 6.71
C VAL A 65 -3.69 6.32 7.78
N HIS A 66 -3.75 5.02 8.00
CA HIS A 66 -4.67 4.40 8.97
C HIS A 66 -4.18 4.59 10.41
N ASP A 67 -5.12 4.67 11.35
CA ASP A 67 -4.83 4.43 12.78
C ASP A 67 -4.74 2.92 13.03
N VAL A 68 -3.62 2.32 12.63
CA VAL A 68 -3.42 0.86 12.71
C VAL A 68 -3.58 0.33 14.13
N PRO A 69 -2.99 0.93 15.19
CA PRO A 69 -3.17 0.46 16.54
C PRO A 69 -4.65 0.45 17.00
N ALA A 70 -5.42 1.49 16.67
CA ALA A 70 -6.84 1.56 17.03
C ALA A 70 -7.65 0.49 16.27
N ILE A 71 -7.39 0.29 14.99
CA ILE A 71 -8.03 -0.75 14.17
C ILE A 71 -7.71 -2.14 14.75
N VAL A 72 -6.45 -2.44 15.02
CA VAL A 72 -6.03 -3.74 15.56
C VAL A 72 -6.71 -4.02 16.91
N ALA A 73 -6.69 -3.06 17.84
CA ALA A 73 -7.34 -3.20 19.13
C ALA A 73 -8.85 -3.46 18.99
N ALA A 74 -9.52 -2.72 18.10
CA ALA A 74 -10.94 -2.86 17.83
C ALA A 74 -11.29 -4.24 17.25
N VAL A 75 -10.54 -4.68 16.22
CA VAL A 75 -10.75 -6.01 15.61
C VAL A 75 -10.54 -7.12 16.62
N ARG A 76 -9.47 -7.07 17.43
CA ARG A 76 -9.18 -8.09 18.45
C ARG A 76 -10.25 -8.17 19.54
N SER A 77 -10.94 -7.07 19.83
CA SER A 77 -12.00 -7.05 20.84
C SER A 77 -13.29 -7.74 20.38
N VAL A 78 -13.54 -7.81 19.08
CA VAL A 78 -14.80 -8.33 18.52
C VAL A 78 -14.61 -9.69 17.83
N VAL A 79 -13.59 -9.81 17.00
CA VAL A 79 -13.27 -11.03 16.23
C VAL A 79 -11.78 -11.38 16.42
N PRO A 80 -11.38 -11.86 17.61
CA PRO A 80 -9.97 -12.07 17.98
C PRO A 80 -9.25 -13.04 17.04
N ASP A 81 -9.98 -13.94 16.40
CA ASP A 81 -9.45 -14.95 15.50
C ASP A 81 -9.29 -14.47 14.04
N ALA A 82 -9.81 -13.30 13.69
CA ALA A 82 -9.60 -12.75 12.36
C ALA A 82 -8.11 -12.46 12.11
N ILE A 83 -7.66 -12.74 10.88
CA ILE A 83 -6.30 -12.43 10.43
C ILE A 83 -6.27 -10.98 9.94
N ILE A 84 -5.40 -10.16 10.53
CA ILE A 84 -5.21 -8.78 10.10
C ILE A 84 -3.99 -8.74 9.17
N MET A 85 -4.23 -8.36 7.92
CA MET A 85 -3.22 -8.26 6.88
C MET A 85 -3.02 -6.81 6.46
N ILE A 86 -1.83 -6.45 6.06
CA ILE A 86 -1.54 -5.12 5.52
C ILE A 86 -0.67 -5.21 4.28
N ASP A 87 -1.05 -4.51 3.22
CA ASP A 87 -0.10 -4.15 2.18
C ASP A 87 0.80 -3.03 2.71
N ASN A 88 2.07 -3.36 2.85
CA ASN A 88 3.12 -2.52 3.42
C ASN A 88 4.17 -2.13 2.36
N THR A 89 3.79 -2.18 1.10
CA THR A 89 4.70 -1.94 -0.04
C THR A 89 5.28 -0.53 -0.01
N TRP A 90 4.45 0.48 0.29
CA TRP A 90 4.91 1.87 0.35
C TRP A 90 6.01 2.10 1.39
N ALA A 91 5.91 1.46 2.53
CA ALA A 91 6.87 1.57 3.62
C ALA A 91 8.04 0.57 3.49
N ALA A 92 8.07 -0.24 2.44
CA ALA A 92 9.11 -1.23 2.17
C ALA A 92 9.40 -2.20 3.35
N GLY A 93 8.43 -2.38 4.25
CA GLY A 93 8.57 -3.21 5.45
C GLY A 93 9.57 -2.70 6.49
N VAL A 94 10.24 -1.58 6.26
CA VAL A 94 11.23 -1.00 7.17
C VAL A 94 10.82 0.33 7.76
N LEU A 95 10.06 1.14 7.02
CA LEU A 95 9.56 2.43 7.51
C LEU A 95 8.35 2.26 8.44
N PHE A 96 7.61 1.18 8.30
CA PHE A 96 6.52 0.77 9.18
C PHE A 96 6.67 -0.72 9.52
N LYS A 97 6.90 -1.02 10.79
CA LYS A 97 7.11 -2.40 11.28
C LYS A 97 5.76 -3.03 11.68
N ALA A 98 4.99 -3.43 10.70
CA ALA A 98 3.59 -3.84 10.86
C ALA A 98 3.35 -4.88 11.97
N LEU A 99 4.23 -5.88 12.11
CA LEU A 99 4.07 -6.94 13.12
C LEU A 99 4.17 -6.40 14.55
N ASP A 100 4.95 -5.34 14.79
CA ASP A 100 5.09 -4.70 16.11
C ASP A 100 3.77 -4.00 16.54
N PHE A 101 2.90 -3.70 15.58
CA PHE A 101 1.58 -3.10 15.79
C PHE A 101 0.43 -4.13 15.86
N GLY A 102 0.74 -5.43 15.93
CA GLY A 102 -0.24 -6.51 16.06
C GLY A 102 -0.89 -6.98 14.77
N ILE A 103 -0.33 -6.57 13.62
CA ILE A 103 -0.67 -7.14 12.31
C ILE A 103 -0.18 -8.58 12.24
N ASP A 104 -0.96 -9.48 11.65
CA ASP A 104 -0.59 -10.89 11.49
C ASP A 104 0.26 -11.13 10.26
N VAL A 105 -0.04 -10.46 9.15
CA VAL A 105 0.65 -10.65 7.86
C VAL A 105 0.94 -9.29 7.23
N SER A 106 2.22 -9.02 6.96
CA SER A 106 2.69 -7.88 6.19
C SER A 106 3.06 -8.33 4.78
N ILE A 107 2.33 -7.81 3.80
CA ILE A 107 2.50 -8.12 2.38
C ILE A 107 3.24 -6.98 1.71
N GLN A 108 4.07 -7.30 0.73
CA GLN A 108 4.75 -6.31 -0.08
C GLN A 108 4.87 -6.79 -1.52
N ALA A 109 4.60 -5.90 -2.46
CA ALA A 109 5.12 -6.04 -3.81
C ALA A 109 6.64 -5.72 -3.76
N ALA A 110 7.45 -6.75 -3.52
CA ALA A 110 8.91 -6.59 -3.46
C ALA A 110 9.50 -6.09 -4.79
N THR A 111 8.76 -6.23 -5.88
CA THR A 111 8.92 -5.57 -7.18
C THR A 111 9.28 -4.07 -7.06
N LYS A 112 8.78 -3.40 -6.03
CA LYS A 112 8.97 -1.97 -5.78
C LYS A 112 10.33 -1.70 -5.13
N TYR A 113 10.35 -1.19 -3.92
CA TYR A 113 11.58 -0.75 -3.24
C TYR A 113 12.57 -1.86 -2.88
N LEU A 114 12.10 -3.09 -2.62
CA LEU A 114 13.00 -4.17 -2.24
C LEU A 114 13.94 -4.52 -3.40
N VAL A 115 13.39 -4.76 -4.58
CA VAL A 115 14.17 -4.94 -5.83
C VAL A 115 14.82 -3.61 -6.24
N GLY A 116 14.04 -2.56 -6.36
CA GLY A 116 14.50 -1.18 -6.52
C GLY A 116 15.12 -0.82 -7.88
N HIS A 117 15.04 -1.70 -8.88
CA HIS A 117 15.73 -1.54 -10.17
C HIS A 117 14.83 -1.80 -11.37
N SER A 118 13.51 -1.99 -11.16
CA SER A 118 12.49 -2.19 -12.22
C SER A 118 12.75 -3.38 -13.14
N ASP A 119 13.45 -4.41 -12.65
CA ASP A 119 13.95 -5.54 -13.43
C ASP A 119 13.46 -6.91 -12.94
N ALA A 120 12.61 -6.98 -11.90
CA ALA A 120 12.02 -8.21 -11.41
C ALA A 120 10.63 -8.00 -10.82
N MET A 121 9.78 -9.01 -10.91
CA MET A 121 8.44 -9.04 -10.31
C MET A 121 8.37 -10.11 -9.23
N ILE A 122 8.08 -9.72 -8.00
CA ILE A 122 8.01 -10.62 -6.86
C ILE A 122 7.14 -10.03 -5.74
N GLY A 123 6.39 -10.89 -5.06
CA GLY A 123 5.72 -10.58 -3.81
C GLY A 123 6.43 -11.20 -2.61
N THR A 124 6.29 -10.59 -1.46
CA THR A 124 6.70 -11.17 -0.18
C THR A 124 5.58 -11.06 0.83
N ALA A 125 5.45 -12.07 1.69
CA ALA A 125 4.57 -12.06 2.84
C ALA A 125 5.38 -12.45 4.08
N VAL A 126 5.40 -11.58 5.07
CA VAL A 126 6.01 -11.82 6.38
C VAL A 126 4.90 -11.92 7.39
N CYS A 127 4.89 -12.95 8.21
CA CYS A 127 3.84 -13.15 9.20
C CYS A 127 4.38 -13.46 10.59
N ASN A 128 3.51 -13.30 11.61
CA ASN A 128 3.79 -13.77 12.95
C ASN A 128 3.67 -15.32 13.05
N ALA A 129 4.05 -15.87 14.20
CA ALA A 129 4.02 -17.32 14.42
C ALA A 129 2.62 -17.94 14.29
N ARG A 130 1.56 -17.16 14.59
CA ARG A 130 0.17 -17.61 14.50
C ARG A 130 -0.23 -17.98 13.06
N CYS A 131 0.28 -17.28 12.06
CA CYS A 131 -0.10 -17.46 10.66
C CYS A 131 0.93 -18.28 9.85
N TRP A 132 2.11 -18.53 10.40
CA TRP A 132 3.23 -19.08 9.65
C TRP A 132 2.96 -20.41 8.97
N GLU A 133 2.47 -21.41 9.73
CA GLU A 133 2.27 -22.75 9.19
C GLU A 133 1.23 -22.75 8.07
N GLN A 134 0.08 -22.11 8.32
CA GLN A 134 -1.00 -22.04 7.35
C GLN A 134 -0.58 -21.27 6.08
N LEU A 135 0.09 -20.12 6.24
CA LEU A 135 0.56 -19.32 5.09
C LEU A 135 1.57 -20.12 4.25
N ARG A 136 2.56 -20.73 4.89
CA ARG A 136 3.59 -21.52 4.22
C ARG A 136 3.01 -22.73 3.48
N GLU A 137 2.14 -23.47 4.13
CA GLU A 137 1.51 -24.65 3.53
C GLU A 137 0.67 -24.28 2.32
N ASN A 138 -0.19 -23.28 2.44
CA ASN A 138 -1.02 -22.82 1.33
C ASN A 138 -0.18 -22.28 0.17
N ALA A 139 0.85 -21.49 0.44
CA ALA A 139 1.76 -21.00 -0.59
C ALA A 139 2.44 -22.15 -1.34
N TYR A 140 2.87 -23.18 -0.62
CA TYR A 140 3.48 -24.37 -1.20
C TYR A 140 2.49 -25.16 -2.06
N LEU A 141 1.30 -25.47 -1.54
CA LEU A 141 0.27 -26.23 -2.25
C LEU A 141 -0.24 -25.52 -3.50
N MET A 142 -0.29 -24.18 -3.48
CA MET A 142 -0.69 -23.35 -4.61
C MET A 142 0.44 -23.07 -5.60
N GLY A 143 1.65 -23.58 -5.35
CA GLY A 143 2.80 -23.35 -6.22
C GLY A 143 3.30 -21.93 -6.22
N GLN A 144 3.05 -21.16 -5.15
CA GLN A 144 3.51 -19.78 -5.01
C GLN A 144 5.01 -19.75 -4.68
N MET A 145 5.81 -19.89 -5.71
CA MET A 145 7.28 -19.93 -5.62
C MET A 145 7.91 -18.89 -6.53
N VAL A 146 9.11 -18.49 -6.19
CA VAL A 146 9.94 -17.60 -6.99
C VAL A 146 11.14 -18.38 -7.53
N ASP A 147 11.57 -18.06 -8.74
CA ASP A 147 12.79 -18.61 -9.31
C ASP A 147 14.04 -18.07 -8.61
N ALA A 148 15.18 -18.77 -8.77
CA ALA A 148 16.41 -18.46 -8.08
C ALA A 148 17.00 -17.10 -8.49
N ASP A 149 16.86 -16.70 -9.75
CA ASP A 149 17.42 -15.44 -10.26
C ASP A 149 16.66 -14.24 -9.68
N THR A 150 15.34 -14.30 -9.66
CA THR A 150 14.48 -13.27 -9.04
C THR A 150 14.72 -13.18 -7.54
N ALA A 151 14.90 -14.31 -6.84
CA ALA A 151 15.25 -14.33 -5.42
C ALA A 151 16.62 -13.67 -5.17
N TYR A 152 17.60 -13.95 -6.03
CA TYR A 152 18.94 -13.36 -5.94
C TYR A 152 18.90 -11.84 -6.17
N ILE A 153 18.23 -11.38 -7.23
CA ILE A 153 18.08 -9.95 -7.55
C ILE A 153 17.42 -9.21 -6.37
N THR A 154 16.36 -9.77 -5.82
CA THR A 154 15.67 -9.19 -4.65
C THR A 154 16.60 -9.10 -3.44
N SER A 155 17.32 -10.17 -3.13
CA SER A 155 18.30 -10.21 -2.04
C SER A 155 19.44 -9.19 -2.24
N ARG A 156 19.86 -9.00 -3.49
CA ARG A 156 20.85 -7.96 -3.85
C ARG A 156 20.28 -6.56 -3.64
N GLY A 157 19.03 -6.31 -4.05
CA GLY A 157 18.32 -5.03 -3.86
C GLY A 157 18.24 -4.61 -2.39
N LEU A 158 18.00 -5.56 -1.49
CA LEU A 158 17.95 -5.31 -0.04
C LEU A 158 19.21 -4.65 0.51
N ARG A 159 20.39 -4.94 -0.05
CA ARG A 159 21.67 -4.39 0.42
C ARG A 159 21.78 -2.89 0.25
N THR A 160 21.03 -2.31 -0.69
CA THR A 160 21.01 -0.86 -0.97
C THR A 160 19.70 -0.19 -0.57
N LEU A 161 18.75 -0.94 0.00
CA LEU A 161 17.41 -0.44 0.33
C LEU A 161 17.45 0.83 1.18
N GLY A 162 18.23 0.84 2.25
CA GLY A 162 18.30 1.98 3.16
C GLY A 162 18.84 3.26 2.51
N VAL A 163 19.86 3.15 1.61
CA VAL A 163 20.39 4.32 0.88
C VAL A 163 19.35 4.84 -0.10
N ARG A 164 18.69 3.94 -0.84
CA ARG A 164 17.69 4.31 -1.83
C ARG A 164 16.45 4.94 -1.19
N LEU A 165 15.95 4.38 -0.08
CA LEU A 165 14.83 4.97 0.64
C LEU A 165 15.13 6.37 1.19
N ARG A 166 16.33 6.63 1.70
CA ARG A 166 16.73 7.99 2.10
C ARG A 166 16.66 8.95 0.93
N GLN A 167 17.20 8.57 -0.22
CA GLN A 167 17.15 9.41 -1.41
C GLN A 167 15.72 9.63 -1.91
N HIS A 168 14.88 8.59 -1.91
CA HIS A 168 13.45 8.71 -2.24
C HIS A 168 12.74 9.66 -1.29
N HIS A 169 12.97 9.52 0.01
CA HIS A 169 12.40 10.41 1.03
C HIS A 169 12.77 11.87 0.78
N GLU A 170 14.07 12.17 0.64
CA GLU A 170 14.57 13.53 0.42
C GLU A 170 14.03 14.14 -0.88
N SER A 171 14.01 13.38 -1.96
CA SER A 171 13.53 13.85 -3.25
C SER A 171 12.02 14.07 -3.25
N SER A 172 11.26 13.14 -2.69
CA SER A 172 9.79 13.24 -2.65
C SER A 172 9.33 14.41 -1.79
N LEU A 173 9.97 14.67 -0.65
CA LEU A 173 9.66 15.83 0.18
C LEU A 173 9.91 17.14 -0.56
N LYS A 174 11.08 17.31 -1.16
CA LYS A 174 11.38 18.54 -1.93
C LYS A 174 10.39 18.80 -3.06
N VAL A 175 10.02 17.75 -3.81
CA VAL A 175 9.07 17.88 -4.91
C VAL A 175 7.66 18.14 -4.37
N SER A 176 7.25 17.44 -3.33
CA SER A 176 5.90 17.60 -2.75
C SER A 176 5.71 18.96 -2.08
N GLU A 177 6.71 19.48 -1.39
CA GLU A 177 6.69 20.84 -0.82
C GLU A 177 6.60 21.92 -1.92
N TRP A 178 7.40 21.78 -2.97
CA TRP A 178 7.32 22.68 -4.12
C TRP A 178 5.96 22.62 -4.82
N LEU A 179 5.40 21.42 -5.00
CA LEU A 179 4.05 21.26 -5.57
C LEU A 179 2.96 21.84 -4.68
N ALA A 180 3.09 21.75 -3.37
CA ALA A 180 2.11 22.31 -2.43
C ALA A 180 1.99 23.84 -2.54
N GLU A 181 3.05 24.51 -2.93
CA GLU A 181 3.08 25.97 -3.18
C GLU A 181 2.72 26.33 -4.63
N HIS A 182 2.63 25.35 -5.53
CA HIS A 182 2.41 25.61 -6.95
C HIS A 182 1.00 26.12 -7.23
N PRO A 183 0.80 27.22 -7.98
CA PRO A 183 -0.50 27.87 -8.17
C PRO A 183 -1.55 26.98 -8.85
N GLN A 184 -1.17 25.99 -9.64
CA GLN A 184 -2.06 25.08 -10.34
C GLN A 184 -2.41 23.82 -9.53
N VAL A 185 -1.75 23.57 -8.40
CA VAL A 185 -2.00 22.41 -7.54
C VAL A 185 -3.03 22.76 -6.48
N ALA A 186 -4.04 21.92 -6.33
CA ALA A 186 -5.09 22.04 -5.32
C ALA A 186 -4.66 21.44 -3.99
N ARG A 187 -3.99 20.30 -4.03
CA ARG A 187 -3.43 19.61 -2.84
C ARG A 187 -2.37 18.61 -3.26
N VAL A 188 -1.49 18.30 -2.32
CA VAL A 188 -0.54 17.18 -2.42
C VAL A 188 -0.89 16.17 -1.35
N ASN A 189 -0.98 14.90 -1.73
CA ASN A 189 -1.20 13.79 -0.82
C ASN A 189 0.15 13.09 -0.57
N HIS A 190 0.86 13.56 0.43
CA HIS A 190 2.10 12.94 0.88
C HIS A 190 2.03 12.79 2.41
N PRO A 191 2.14 11.57 2.96
CA PRO A 191 1.93 11.30 4.40
C PRO A 191 2.73 12.20 5.34
N ALA A 192 3.95 12.58 4.94
CA ALA A 192 4.82 13.43 5.75
C ALA A 192 4.47 14.92 5.72
N LEU A 193 3.59 15.37 4.81
CA LEU A 193 3.18 16.78 4.78
C LEU A 193 2.08 17.06 5.80
N PRO A 194 2.21 18.12 6.60
CA PRO A 194 1.13 18.57 7.47
C PRO A 194 -0.16 18.83 6.69
N GLY A 195 -1.28 18.36 7.21
CA GLY A 195 -2.59 18.48 6.56
C GLY A 195 -2.94 17.32 5.62
N SER A 196 -2.03 16.38 5.33
CA SER A 196 -2.38 15.11 4.70
C SER A 196 -3.21 14.26 5.64
N LYS A 197 -4.15 13.51 5.09
CA LYS A 197 -5.08 12.68 5.84
C LYS A 197 -4.34 11.56 6.60
N GLY A 198 -4.43 11.55 7.92
CA GLY A 198 -3.72 10.61 8.79
C GLY A 198 -2.24 10.95 8.99
N HIS A 199 -1.82 12.21 8.74
CA HIS A 199 -0.45 12.67 9.00
C HIS A 199 0.00 12.40 10.43
N GLU A 200 -0.89 12.57 11.42
CA GLU A 200 -0.63 12.29 12.84
C GLU A 200 -0.28 10.82 13.07
N PHE A 201 -0.92 9.88 12.36
CA PHE A 201 -0.62 8.46 12.45
C PHE A 201 0.69 8.13 11.77
N TRP A 202 0.97 8.73 10.60
CA TRP A 202 2.29 8.63 9.97
C TRP A 202 3.40 9.10 10.92
N LYS A 203 3.23 10.27 11.53
CA LYS A 203 4.22 10.83 12.45
C LYS A 203 4.46 10.00 13.70
N ARG A 204 3.42 9.28 14.17
CA ARG A 204 3.48 8.41 15.34
C ARG A 204 4.12 7.07 15.04
N ASP A 205 3.78 6.46 13.89
CA ASP A 205 3.98 5.04 13.63
C ASP A 205 5.08 4.75 12.61
N PHE A 206 5.43 5.71 11.76
CA PHE A 206 6.40 5.54 10.68
C PHE A 206 7.73 6.19 11.03
N THR A 207 8.83 5.59 10.56
CA THR A 207 10.20 6.10 10.77
C THR A 207 10.68 7.01 9.64
N GLY A 208 9.85 7.26 8.65
CA GLY A 208 10.16 8.08 7.48
C GLY A 208 9.11 7.92 6.38
N SER A 209 9.41 8.43 5.20
CA SER A 209 8.57 8.31 4.02
C SER A 209 9.33 7.74 2.83
N SER A 210 8.58 7.30 1.83
CA SER A 210 9.11 6.77 0.58
C SER A 210 8.96 7.78 -0.57
N GLY A 211 9.18 7.36 -1.80
CA GLY A 211 9.18 8.24 -2.97
C GLY A 211 7.83 8.45 -3.62
N LEU A 212 6.84 7.61 -3.30
CA LEU A 212 5.52 7.67 -3.94
C LEU A 212 4.58 8.61 -3.20
N PHE A 213 3.98 9.52 -3.94
CA PHE A 213 2.92 10.41 -3.48
C PHE A 213 2.04 10.81 -4.66
N SER A 214 0.93 11.48 -4.40
CA SER A 214 0.05 12.01 -5.45
C SER A 214 -0.26 13.49 -5.23
N PHE A 215 -0.73 14.15 -6.28
CA PHE A 215 -1.23 15.51 -6.20
C PHE A 215 -2.45 15.70 -7.09
N VAL A 216 -3.24 16.71 -6.78
CA VAL A 216 -4.48 17.04 -7.50
C VAL A 216 -4.34 18.44 -8.10
N LEU A 217 -4.62 18.57 -9.39
CA LEU A 217 -4.67 19.85 -10.05
C LEU A 217 -5.95 20.62 -9.69
N LYS A 218 -5.89 21.96 -9.67
CA LYS A 218 -7.07 22.81 -9.47
C LYS A 218 -8.05 22.71 -10.63
N LYS A 219 -7.55 22.52 -11.85
CA LYS A 219 -8.33 22.36 -13.05
C LYS A 219 -8.42 20.88 -13.41
N LYS A 220 -9.62 20.37 -13.63
CA LYS A 220 -9.81 19.08 -14.27
C LYS A 220 -9.46 19.22 -15.75
N LEU A 221 -8.48 18.46 -16.20
CA LEU A 221 -8.07 18.41 -17.60
C LEU A 221 -9.00 17.46 -18.37
N ASN A 222 -9.29 17.81 -19.62
CA ASN A 222 -9.86 16.86 -20.57
C ASN A 222 -8.74 15.93 -21.11
N ASP A 223 -9.11 14.93 -21.90
CA ASP A 223 -8.16 13.90 -22.37
C ASP A 223 -7.03 14.49 -23.22
N GLU A 224 -7.30 15.47 -24.08
CA GLU A 224 -6.30 16.14 -24.91
C GLU A 224 -5.35 17.00 -24.06
N GLU A 225 -5.89 17.77 -23.12
CA GLU A 225 -5.10 18.57 -22.18
C GLU A 225 -4.22 17.68 -21.29
N LEU A 226 -4.76 16.53 -20.86
CA LEU A 226 -4.03 15.58 -20.03
C LEU A 226 -2.90 14.90 -20.81
N ALA A 227 -3.16 14.49 -22.04
CA ALA A 227 -2.13 13.94 -22.93
C ALA A 227 -1.02 14.97 -23.13
N ASN A 228 -1.36 16.19 -23.52
CA ASN A 228 -0.39 17.28 -23.69
C ASN A 228 0.39 17.57 -22.39
N TYR A 229 -0.26 17.51 -21.25
CA TYR A 229 0.41 17.72 -19.96
C TYR A 229 1.46 16.63 -19.68
N LEU A 230 1.11 15.36 -19.89
CA LEU A 230 1.99 14.23 -19.61
C LEU A 230 3.11 14.09 -20.65
N ASP A 231 2.83 14.31 -21.93
CA ASP A 231 3.81 14.16 -23.02
C ASP A 231 4.91 15.25 -23.01
N ASN A 232 4.67 16.37 -22.32
CA ASN A 232 5.66 17.46 -22.22
C ASN A 232 6.69 17.30 -21.10
N PHE A 233 6.62 16.26 -20.27
CA PHE A 233 7.65 16.00 -19.29
C PHE A 233 8.95 15.51 -19.94
N SER A 234 10.07 16.15 -19.61
CA SER A 234 11.40 15.73 -20.07
C SER A 234 12.14 14.84 -19.07
N LEU A 235 11.80 14.91 -17.78
CA LEU A 235 12.45 14.16 -16.71
C LEU A 235 11.61 13.00 -16.19
N PHE A 236 10.28 13.10 -16.32
CA PHE A 236 9.36 12.07 -15.90
C PHE A 236 8.83 11.31 -17.09
N SER A 237 8.80 10.00 -17.00
CA SER A 237 8.22 9.10 -17.99
C SER A 237 6.92 8.51 -17.49
N MET A 238 6.04 8.14 -18.43
CA MET A 238 4.81 7.42 -18.08
C MET A 238 5.08 5.93 -18.00
N ALA A 239 4.87 5.34 -16.84
CA ALA A 239 4.86 3.89 -16.66
C ALA A 239 4.06 3.52 -15.41
N TYR A 240 3.45 2.35 -15.48
CA TYR A 240 2.88 1.72 -14.28
C TYR A 240 4.01 1.15 -13.43
N SER A 241 3.93 1.19 -12.18
CA SER A 241 4.92 0.80 -11.21
C SER A 241 5.66 2.02 -10.63
N TRP A 242 6.51 1.77 -9.66
CA TRP A 242 7.25 2.79 -8.92
C TRP A 242 8.30 2.10 -8.02
N GLY A 243 9.13 2.90 -7.35
CA GLY A 243 10.13 2.39 -6.40
C GLY A 243 11.44 1.93 -7.03
N GLY A 244 11.57 2.04 -8.35
CA GLY A 244 12.81 1.87 -9.09
C GLY A 244 13.67 3.15 -9.11
N TYR A 245 14.54 3.25 -10.11
CA TYR A 245 15.45 4.39 -10.30
C TYR A 245 14.86 5.48 -11.20
N GLU A 246 13.79 5.16 -11.92
CA GLU A 246 13.15 6.09 -12.84
C GLU A 246 12.30 7.12 -12.11
N SER A 247 12.21 8.32 -12.69
CA SER A 247 11.21 9.32 -12.32
C SER A 247 9.94 9.09 -13.13
N LEU A 248 8.86 8.69 -12.47
CA LEU A 248 7.62 8.28 -13.14
C LEU A 248 6.45 9.16 -12.72
N ILE A 249 5.51 9.36 -13.64
CA ILE A 249 4.24 10.05 -13.42
C ILE A 249 3.12 9.33 -14.15
N LEU A 250 1.96 9.26 -13.51
CA LEU A 250 0.73 8.72 -14.11
C LEU A 250 -0.47 9.56 -13.71
N ALA A 251 -1.42 9.68 -14.61
CA ALA A 251 -2.75 10.17 -14.27
C ALA A 251 -3.60 9.03 -13.70
N ASN A 252 -4.33 9.35 -12.64
CA ASN A 252 -5.33 8.48 -12.04
C ASN A 252 -6.61 9.28 -11.82
N GLN A 253 -7.75 8.62 -11.93
CA GLN A 253 -9.05 9.16 -11.58
C GLN A 253 -9.66 8.22 -10.54
N PRO A 254 -9.32 8.38 -9.25
CA PRO A 254 -9.96 7.60 -8.19
C PRO A 254 -11.44 7.97 -8.14
N GLU A 255 -12.30 6.97 -8.18
CA GLU A 255 -13.76 7.11 -8.05
C GLU A 255 -14.16 7.52 -6.63
#